data_beedc1a14eb524ed076944a0e039fba2
#
_entry.id   beedc1a14eb524ed076944a0e039fba2
#
_cell.length_a   1.000
_cell.length_b   1.000
_cell.length_c   1.000
_cell.angle_alpha   90.00
_cell.angle_beta   90.00
_cell.angle_gamma   90.00
#
_symmetry.space_group_name_H-M   'P 1'
#
loop_
_entity.id
_entity.type
_entity.pdbx_description
1 polymer ?
#
loop_
_entity_poly.entity_id
_entity_poly.type
_entity_poly.pdbx_seq_one_letter_code
_entity_poly.pdbx_strand_id
1 'polypeptide(L)'
;MDYSSFKIDMPNDVDFIINTIKSHGYQAYAVGGCVRDAILGRIPGDWDITTSALPSDIKEYFNKTIDTGIEHGTVTVMLHNVGYEVTTYRIDGEYKDGRHPSSVEFSDRLTDDLCRRDFTINAMAYNNETGLVDEYGGIDDINNRIIKCVGNPIERFTEDALRMMRAIRFSAQLGFTIEADTFKAIEKLNRNIDKVSMERVCVELKKTLLSDNPDYCSLYATTGLFNNILPVIADNLTGRYAKKLLLTCKYTDNELPLRLAAILFVCPPDEARTAL
;
A
#
# COMPACT_ATOMS: atom_id res chain seq x y z
N MET A 1 -2.48 -18.02 15.85
CA MET A 1 -2.96 -19.22 15.10
C MET A 1 -1.78 -19.85 14.40
N ASP A 2 -1.76 -21.17 14.22
CA ASP A 2 -0.70 -21.83 13.44
C ASP A 2 -1.10 -21.88 11.97
N TYR A 3 -0.39 -21.14 11.13
CA TYR A 3 -0.62 -21.05 9.68
C TYR A 3 0.43 -21.84 8.88
N SER A 4 1.18 -22.76 9.50
CA SER A 4 2.25 -23.55 8.84
C SER A 4 1.74 -24.43 7.69
N SER A 5 0.46 -24.79 7.70
CA SER A 5 -0.20 -25.56 6.63
C SER A 5 -0.75 -24.69 5.49
N PHE A 6 -0.72 -23.35 5.63
CA PHE A 6 -1.21 -22.44 4.59
C PHE A 6 -0.25 -22.44 3.39
N LYS A 7 -0.78 -22.63 2.19
CA LYS A 7 0.04 -22.67 0.96
C LYS A 7 -0.38 -21.57 0.00
N ILE A 8 0.61 -20.82 -0.45
CA ILE A 8 0.51 -19.83 -1.52
C ILE A 8 1.26 -20.36 -2.73
N ASP A 9 0.64 -20.31 -3.90
CA ASP A 9 1.28 -20.63 -5.18
C ASP A 9 2.17 -19.45 -5.60
N MET A 10 3.46 -19.56 -5.30
CA MET A 10 4.46 -18.54 -5.65
C MET A 10 5.10 -18.85 -7.01
N PRO A 11 5.45 -17.84 -7.82
CA PRO A 11 6.26 -18.03 -9.01
C PRO A 11 7.61 -18.71 -8.68
N ASN A 12 8.06 -19.57 -9.58
CA ASN A 12 9.33 -20.28 -9.41
C ASN A 12 10.53 -19.33 -9.19
N ASP A 13 10.54 -18.17 -9.81
CA ASP A 13 11.60 -17.17 -9.65
C ASP A 13 11.63 -16.60 -8.23
N VAL A 14 10.46 -16.35 -7.63
CA VAL A 14 10.33 -15.87 -6.24
C VAL A 14 10.84 -16.94 -5.27
N ASP A 15 10.40 -18.19 -5.47
CA ASP A 15 10.86 -19.31 -4.65
C ASP A 15 12.37 -19.54 -4.79
N PHE A 16 12.91 -19.42 -6.01
CA PHE A 16 14.34 -19.49 -6.27
C PHE A 16 15.13 -18.42 -5.52
N ILE A 17 14.67 -17.14 -5.56
CA ILE A 17 15.33 -16.05 -4.84
C ILE A 17 15.33 -16.33 -3.34
N ILE A 18 14.16 -16.66 -2.77
CA ILE A 18 14.00 -16.96 -1.35
C ILE A 18 14.92 -18.11 -0.93
N ASN A 19 14.93 -19.23 -1.67
CA ASN A 19 15.74 -20.40 -1.36
C ASN A 19 17.23 -20.13 -1.51
N THR A 20 17.64 -19.33 -2.48
CA THR A 20 19.04 -18.90 -2.64
C THR A 20 19.49 -18.13 -1.40
N ILE A 21 18.75 -17.12 -0.96
CA ILE A 21 19.09 -16.33 0.24
C ILE A 21 19.15 -17.23 1.48
N LYS A 22 18.17 -18.12 1.65
CA LYS A 22 18.12 -19.06 2.79
C LYS A 22 19.28 -20.04 2.80
N SER A 23 19.76 -20.50 1.64
CA SER A 23 20.92 -21.41 1.56
C SER A 23 22.22 -20.79 2.08
N HIS A 24 22.29 -19.45 2.14
CA HIS A 24 23.40 -18.71 2.74
C HIS A 24 23.19 -18.38 4.23
N GLY A 25 22.14 -18.94 4.86
CA GLY A 25 21.89 -18.82 6.30
C GLY A 25 21.04 -17.61 6.71
N TYR A 26 20.45 -16.88 5.76
CA TYR A 26 19.58 -15.75 6.03
C TYR A 26 18.10 -16.14 5.97
N GLN A 27 17.25 -15.31 6.55
CA GLN A 27 15.80 -15.41 6.40
C GLN A 27 15.35 -14.68 5.12
N ALA A 28 14.36 -15.22 4.42
CA ALA A 28 13.72 -14.54 3.29
C ALA A 28 12.25 -14.97 3.14
N TYR A 29 11.40 -14.00 2.79
CA TYR A 29 9.95 -14.18 2.65
C TYR A 29 9.42 -13.30 1.52
N ALA A 30 8.42 -13.79 0.79
CA ALA A 30 7.50 -12.93 0.05
C ALA A 30 6.68 -12.11 1.06
N VAL A 31 6.34 -10.83 0.77
CA VAL A 31 5.76 -9.94 1.77
C VAL A 31 4.82 -8.90 1.17
N GLY A 32 3.81 -8.51 1.92
CA GLY A 32 2.98 -7.36 1.55
C GLY A 32 1.85 -7.67 0.59
N GLY A 33 1.75 -6.87 -0.47
CA GLY A 33 0.64 -6.93 -1.43
C GLY A 33 0.47 -8.27 -2.11
N CYS A 34 1.56 -8.91 -2.49
CA CYS A 34 1.52 -10.22 -3.14
C CYS A 34 0.94 -11.32 -2.23
N VAL A 35 1.33 -11.33 -0.95
CA VAL A 35 0.80 -12.29 0.02
C VAL A 35 -0.70 -12.09 0.23
N ARG A 36 -1.13 -10.83 0.45
CA ARG A 36 -2.56 -10.48 0.55
C ARG A 36 -3.34 -10.91 -0.68
N ASP A 37 -2.86 -10.58 -1.87
CA ASP A 37 -3.59 -10.85 -3.12
C ASP A 37 -3.68 -12.36 -3.38
N ALA A 38 -2.61 -13.11 -3.11
CA ALA A 38 -2.63 -14.58 -3.18
C ALA A 38 -3.65 -15.19 -2.20
N ILE A 39 -3.73 -14.67 -0.95
CA ILE A 39 -4.74 -15.10 0.03
C ILE A 39 -6.16 -14.84 -0.47
N LEU A 40 -6.38 -13.71 -1.15
CA LEU A 40 -7.66 -13.33 -1.74
C LEU A 40 -7.98 -14.09 -3.05
N GLY A 41 -7.12 -14.99 -3.51
CA GLY A 41 -7.27 -15.70 -4.79
C GLY A 41 -7.09 -14.79 -6.01
N ARG A 42 -6.41 -13.64 -5.84
CA ARG A 42 -6.04 -12.72 -6.91
C ARG A 42 -4.64 -13.06 -7.43
N ILE A 43 -4.36 -12.77 -8.67
CA ILE A 43 -3.00 -12.90 -9.23
C ILE A 43 -2.22 -11.63 -8.85
N PRO A 44 -1.14 -11.74 -8.05
CA PRO A 44 -0.30 -10.59 -7.74
C PRO A 44 0.36 -10.01 -8.98
N GLY A 45 0.40 -8.67 -9.08
CA GLY A 45 1.06 -7.98 -10.20
C GLY A 45 2.58 -7.97 -10.06
N ASP A 46 3.06 -7.87 -8.84
CA ASP A 46 4.47 -7.84 -8.43
C ASP A 46 4.67 -8.66 -7.16
N TRP A 47 5.90 -9.13 -6.94
CA TRP A 47 6.28 -9.91 -5.77
C TRP A 47 7.46 -9.25 -5.08
N ASP A 48 7.19 -8.69 -3.90
CA ASP A 48 8.20 -8.12 -3.03
C ASP A 48 8.76 -9.20 -2.10
N ILE A 49 10.07 -9.17 -1.89
CA ILE A 49 10.78 -10.08 -1.00
C ILE A 49 11.42 -9.26 0.12
N THR A 50 11.34 -9.75 1.34
CA THR A 50 12.02 -9.16 2.49
C THR A 50 12.97 -10.19 3.12
N THR A 51 14.12 -9.74 3.63
CA THR A 51 15.21 -10.62 4.08
C THR A 51 16.02 -10.03 5.22
N SER A 52 16.69 -10.90 5.99
CA SER A 52 17.73 -10.48 6.95
C SER A 52 19.10 -10.26 6.30
N ALA A 53 19.30 -10.65 5.01
CA ALA A 53 20.53 -10.41 4.29
C ALA A 53 20.70 -8.93 3.96
N LEU A 54 21.94 -8.43 3.99
CA LEU A 54 22.26 -7.06 3.61
C LEU A 54 22.23 -6.87 2.08
N PRO A 55 22.08 -5.65 1.58
CA PRO A 55 22.13 -5.38 0.14
C PRO A 55 23.40 -5.86 -0.55
N SER A 56 24.55 -5.80 0.15
CA SER A 56 25.84 -6.33 -0.34
C SER A 56 25.79 -7.84 -0.58
N ASP A 57 25.16 -8.57 0.32
CA ASP A 57 25.05 -10.03 0.24
C ASP A 57 24.16 -10.44 -0.94
N ILE A 58 23.02 -9.73 -1.11
CA ILE A 58 22.13 -9.94 -2.26
C ILE A 58 22.88 -9.73 -3.58
N LYS A 59 23.71 -8.70 -3.67
CA LYS A 59 24.51 -8.42 -4.88
C LYS A 59 25.58 -9.48 -5.13
N GLU A 60 26.06 -10.16 -4.10
CA GLU A 60 27.00 -11.26 -4.21
C GLU A 60 26.32 -12.56 -4.69
N TYR A 61 25.08 -12.83 -4.22
CA TYR A 61 24.39 -14.09 -4.51
C TYR A 61 23.73 -14.13 -5.89
N PHE A 62 23.47 -12.96 -6.51
CA PHE A 62 22.77 -12.90 -7.78
C PHE A 62 23.60 -12.19 -8.86
N ASN A 63 23.73 -12.83 -10.03
CA ASN A 63 24.55 -12.35 -11.13
C ASN A 63 24.15 -10.98 -11.70
N LYS A 64 22.86 -10.63 -11.62
CA LYS A 64 22.35 -9.38 -12.17
C LYS A 64 21.42 -8.71 -11.18
N THR A 65 21.86 -7.57 -10.66
CA THR A 65 21.12 -6.74 -9.73
C THR A 65 21.10 -5.27 -10.16
N ILE A 66 20.11 -4.52 -9.70
CA ILE A 66 19.97 -3.07 -9.93
C ILE A 66 19.79 -2.39 -8.58
N ASP A 67 20.53 -1.34 -8.32
CA ASP A 67 20.46 -0.53 -7.09
C ASP A 67 19.26 0.43 -7.15
N THR A 68 18.07 -0.07 -6.92
CA THR A 68 16.80 0.71 -7.01
C THR A 68 16.50 1.52 -5.76
N GLY A 69 17.10 1.18 -4.63
CA GLY A 69 16.86 1.86 -3.35
C GLY A 69 17.85 1.41 -2.27
N ILE A 70 19.12 1.32 -2.61
CA ILE A 70 20.17 0.76 -1.73
C ILE A 70 20.29 1.52 -0.41
N GLU A 71 20.06 2.85 -0.42
CA GLU A 71 20.05 3.70 0.77
C GLU A 71 18.92 3.31 1.75
N HIS A 72 17.88 2.63 1.24
CA HIS A 72 16.75 2.13 2.00
C HIS A 72 16.76 0.60 2.15
N GLY A 73 17.87 -0.05 1.76
CA GLY A 73 18.03 -1.49 1.88
C GLY A 73 17.39 -2.31 0.75
N THR A 74 16.98 -1.69 -0.37
CA THR A 74 16.32 -2.39 -1.48
C THR A 74 17.27 -2.58 -2.66
N VAL A 75 17.33 -3.82 -3.16
CA VAL A 75 18.04 -4.20 -4.39
C VAL A 75 17.06 -4.96 -5.28
N THR A 76 17.02 -4.65 -6.57
CA THR A 76 16.23 -5.44 -7.54
C THR A 76 17.07 -6.56 -8.12
N VAL A 77 16.66 -7.80 -7.90
CA VAL A 77 17.22 -8.99 -8.53
C VAL A 77 16.55 -9.20 -9.88
N MET A 78 17.36 -9.36 -10.93
CA MET A 78 16.88 -9.56 -12.30
C MET A 78 16.94 -11.03 -12.69
N LEU A 79 15.77 -11.68 -12.87
CA LEU A 79 15.66 -13.03 -13.40
C LEU A 79 14.75 -13.04 -14.64
N HIS A 80 15.17 -13.67 -15.71
CA HIS A 80 14.38 -13.80 -16.97
C HIS A 80 13.83 -12.48 -17.50
N ASN A 81 14.58 -11.37 -17.35
CA ASN A 81 14.19 -9.99 -17.64
C ASN A 81 13.04 -9.42 -16.78
N VAL A 82 12.69 -10.08 -15.68
CA VAL A 82 11.77 -9.59 -14.65
C VAL A 82 12.58 -9.12 -13.44
N GLY A 83 12.21 -7.97 -12.86
CA GLY A 83 12.82 -7.43 -11.65
C GLY A 83 12.01 -7.81 -10.41
N TYR A 84 12.70 -8.31 -9.38
CA TYR A 84 12.11 -8.64 -8.08
C TYR A 84 12.77 -7.77 -7.01
N GLU A 85 11.98 -6.97 -6.30
CA GLU A 85 12.50 -6.14 -5.22
C GLU A 85 12.79 -6.99 -3.99
N VAL A 86 14.04 -6.93 -3.52
CA VAL A 86 14.52 -7.60 -2.30
C VAL A 86 14.95 -6.53 -1.32
N THR A 87 14.24 -6.43 -0.19
CA THR A 87 14.47 -5.41 0.82
C THR A 87 14.99 -6.04 2.11
N THR A 88 16.10 -5.53 2.64
CA THR A 88 16.63 -5.91 3.95
C THR A 88 15.66 -5.46 5.05
N TYR A 89 15.42 -6.30 6.08
CA TYR A 89 14.65 -5.92 7.26
C TYR A 89 15.21 -4.65 7.86
N ARG A 90 14.33 -3.75 8.25
CA ARG A 90 14.77 -2.45 8.76
C ARG A 90 13.81 -1.87 9.79
N ILE A 91 14.38 -1.06 10.64
CA ILE A 91 13.67 -0.14 11.53
C ILE A 91 13.83 1.24 10.92
N ASP A 92 12.72 1.91 10.67
CA ASP A 92 12.73 3.28 10.17
C ASP A 92 12.92 4.24 11.36
N GLY A 93 13.87 5.16 11.25
CA GLY A 93 14.08 6.23 12.23
C GLY A 93 12.99 7.32 12.14
N GLU A 94 13.22 8.47 12.80
CA GLU A 94 12.25 9.57 12.77
C GLU A 94 11.99 10.09 11.36
N TYR A 95 10.73 10.33 11.04
CA TYR A 95 10.29 10.91 9.77
C TYR A 95 10.21 12.44 9.88
N LYS A 96 11.19 13.15 9.33
CA LYS A 96 11.26 14.63 9.41
C LYS A 96 10.49 15.33 8.30
N ASP A 97 10.41 14.72 7.12
CA ASP A 97 9.74 15.26 5.94
C ASP A 97 8.35 14.64 5.68
N GLY A 98 7.89 13.76 6.58
CA GLY A 98 6.61 13.03 6.42
C GLY A 98 6.62 11.98 5.29
N ARG A 99 7.82 11.53 4.86
CA ARG A 99 7.97 10.50 3.82
C ARG A 99 9.14 9.56 4.06
N HIS A 100 10.33 10.13 4.27
CA HIS A 100 11.55 9.34 4.40
C HIS A 100 12.00 9.32 5.85
N PRO A 101 12.35 8.16 6.38
CA PRO A 101 13.00 8.11 7.67
C PRO A 101 14.35 8.84 7.57
N SER A 102 14.70 9.61 8.59
CA SER A 102 15.98 10.32 8.67
C SER A 102 17.19 9.39 8.74
N SER A 103 16.95 8.15 9.14
CA SER A 103 17.92 7.07 9.18
C SER A 103 17.21 5.73 9.01
N VAL A 104 17.90 4.76 8.46
CA VAL A 104 17.46 3.37 8.35
C VAL A 104 18.47 2.53 9.12
N GLU A 105 17.99 1.73 10.05
CA GLU A 105 18.79 0.74 10.76
C GLU A 105 18.37 -0.67 10.28
N PHE A 106 19.32 -1.45 9.81
CA PHE A 106 19.03 -2.82 9.39
C PHE A 106 18.83 -3.72 10.62
N SER A 107 17.86 -4.62 10.50
CA SER A 107 17.48 -5.57 11.54
C SER A 107 17.63 -7.01 11.03
N ASP A 108 17.78 -7.95 11.93
CA ASP A 108 17.72 -9.38 11.65
C ASP A 108 16.34 -9.99 11.95
N ARG A 109 15.38 -9.17 12.38
CA ARG A 109 14.06 -9.60 12.82
C ARG A 109 12.97 -9.21 11.81
N LEU A 110 12.27 -10.22 11.30
CA LEU A 110 11.11 -10.02 10.41
C LEU A 110 10.03 -9.12 11.04
N THR A 111 9.80 -9.25 12.35
CA THR A 111 8.79 -8.46 13.08
C THR A 111 9.03 -6.96 12.98
N ASP A 112 10.29 -6.51 12.93
CA ASP A 112 10.63 -5.10 12.81
C ASP A 112 10.25 -4.57 11.41
N ASP A 113 10.46 -5.37 10.36
CA ASP A 113 10.03 -5.00 9.00
C ASP A 113 8.50 -4.99 8.85
N LEU A 114 7.81 -5.95 9.46
CA LEU A 114 6.35 -5.99 9.41
C LEU A 114 5.70 -4.85 10.21
N CYS A 115 6.30 -4.46 11.36
CA CYS A 115 5.81 -3.40 12.24
C CYS A 115 5.71 -2.03 11.54
N ARG A 116 6.66 -1.68 10.67
CA ARG A 116 6.70 -0.37 9.98
C ARG A 116 5.73 -0.27 8.80
N ARG A 117 5.05 -1.35 8.42
CA ARG A 117 4.11 -1.36 7.29
C ARG A 117 2.83 -0.58 7.58
N ASP A 118 2.11 -0.25 6.53
CA ASP A 118 0.92 0.60 6.61
C ASP A 118 -0.27 -0.10 7.27
N PHE A 119 -0.67 -1.26 6.71
CA PHE A 119 -1.90 -1.97 7.13
C PHE A 119 -1.62 -3.43 7.45
N THR A 120 -2.39 -3.99 8.37
CA THR A 120 -2.28 -5.39 8.81
C THR A 120 -2.35 -6.37 7.64
N ILE A 121 -3.24 -6.12 6.68
CA ILE A 121 -3.39 -6.93 5.47
C ILE A 121 -2.16 -6.93 4.54
N ASN A 122 -1.24 -5.98 4.72
CA ASN A 122 0.04 -5.89 4.00
C ASN A 122 1.23 -6.21 4.90
N ALA A 123 1.01 -6.54 6.18
CA ALA A 123 2.04 -6.88 7.16
C ALA A 123 2.10 -8.38 7.41
N MET A 124 1.98 -9.16 6.35
CA MET A 124 2.09 -10.62 6.33
C MET A 124 3.26 -11.04 5.45
N ALA A 125 3.93 -12.11 5.83
CA ALA A 125 5.05 -12.66 5.09
C ALA A 125 4.86 -14.17 4.85
N TYR A 126 5.41 -14.70 3.77
CA TYR A 126 5.25 -16.11 3.41
C TYR A 126 6.51 -16.69 2.78
N ASN A 127 6.86 -17.90 3.14
CA ASN A 127 7.72 -18.78 2.35
C ASN A 127 7.25 -20.24 2.47
N ASN A 128 7.69 -21.10 1.55
CA ASN A 128 7.23 -22.49 1.46
C ASN A 128 7.66 -23.38 2.66
N GLU A 129 8.66 -22.98 3.43
CA GLU A 129 9.16 -23.77 4.57
C GLU A 129 8.47 -23.39 5.87
N THR A 130 8.36 -22.07 6.15
CA THR A 130 7.77 -21.55 7.39
C THR A 130 6.24 -21.46 7.31
N GLY A 131 5.70 -21.36 6.08
CA GLY A 131 4.31 -21.02 5.86
C GLY A 131 4.05 -19.52 6.01
N LEU A 132 2.82 -19.16 6.37
CA LEU A 132 2.40 -17.78 6.57
C LEU A 132 2.77 -17.27 7.97
N VAL A 133 3.40 -16.10 8.00
CA VAL A 133 3.69 -15.34 9.23
C VAL A 133 2.76 -14.13 9.27
N ASP A 134 1.90 -14.07 10.28
CA ASP A 134 0.91 -13.02 10.52
C ASP A 134 0.95 -12.58 11.99
N GLU A 135 1.80 -11.60 12.27
CA GLU A 135 2.01 -11.05 13.63
C GLU A 135 0.96 -10.01 14.02
N TYR A 136 0.26 -9.42 13.04
CA TYR A 136 -0.62 -8.27 13.22
C TYR A 136 -2.10 -8.56 12.93
N GLY A 137 -2.47 -9.83 12.70
CA GLY A 137 -3.85 -10.25 12.47
C GLY A 137 -4.39 -9.88 11.08
N GLY A 138 -3.53 -9.84 10.07
CA GLY A 138 -3.90 -9.51 8.69
C GLY A 138 -4.91 -10.48 8.09
N ILE A 139 -4.82 -11.78 8.43
CA ILE A 139 -5.80 -12.80 8.01
C ILE A 139 -7.20 -12.52 8.57
N ASP A 140 -7.28 -12.18 9.84
CA ASP A 140 -8.57 -11.88 10.47
C ASP A 140 -9.18 -10.62 9.86
N ASP A 141 -8.35 -9.59 9.57
CA ASP A 141 -8.80 -8.37 8.93
C ASP A 141 -9.21 -8.60 7.46
N ILE A 142 -8.53 -9.48 6.71
CA ILE A 142 -8.97 -9.94 5.38
C ILE A 142 -10.34 -10.63 5.46
N ASN A 143 -10.52 -11.57 6.38
CA ASN A 143 -11.76 -12.31 6.55
C ASN A 143 -12.93 -11.40 6.94
N ASN A 144 -12.67 -10.39 7.78
CA ASN A 144 -13.64 -9.39 8.20
C ASN A 144 -13.80 -8.24 7.20
N ARG A 145 -13.02 -8.21 6.11
CA ARG A 145 -13.00 -7.14 5.10
C ARG A 145 -12.70 -5.77 5.71
N ILE A 146 -11.63 -5.69 6.49
CA ILE A 146 -11.24 -4.48 7.22
C ILE A 146 -9.87 -3.98 6.74
N ILE A 147 -9.74 -2.65 6.56
CA ILE A 147 -8.47 -1.95 6.40
C ILE A 147 -8.11 -1.34 7.76
N LYS A 148 -7.08 -1.87 8.40
CA LYS A 148 -6.61 -1.46 9.72
C LYS A 148 -5.11 -1.17 9.69
N CYS A 149 -4.69 -0.06 10.31
CA CYS A 149 -3.27 0.25 10.45
C CYS A 149 -2.55 -0.78 11.33
N VAL A 150 -1.27 -1.02 11.03
CA VAL A 150 -0.37 -1.73 11.93
C VAL A 150 -0.08 -0.82 13.14
N GLY A 151 -0.38 -1.29 14.35
CA GLY A 151 -0.16 -0.52 15.57
C GLY A 151 -1.04 0.72 15.67
N ASN A 152 -0.46 1.87 16.01
CA ASN A 152 -1.18 3.12 16.25
C ASN A 152 -1.38 3.92 14.93
N PRO A 153 -2.61 4.13 14.46
CA PRO A 153 -2.86 4.84 13.21
C PRO A 153 -2.40 6.31 13.21
N ILE A 154 -2.41 6.98 14.37
CA ILE A 154 -1.89 8.36 14.48
C ILE A 154 -0.39 8.40 14.19
N GLU A 155 0.37 7.44 14.70
CA GLU A 155 1.81 7.33 14.45
C GLU A 155 2.06 7.03 12.99
N ARG A 156 1.40 6.00 12.44
CA ARG A 156 1.54 5.58 11.03
C ARG A 156 1.27 6.70 10.03
N PHE A 157 0.24 7.52 10.28
CA PHE A 157 -0.11 8.64 9.39
C PHE A 157 0.74 9.90 9.62
N THR A 158 1.38 10.01 10.79
CA THR A 158 2.36 11.06 11.06
C THR A 158 3.69 10.76 10.36
N GLU A 159 4.08 9.50 10.26
CA GLU A 159 5.28 9.04 9.53
C GLU A 159 5.17 9.29 8.02
N ASP A 160 4.12 8.81 7.38
CA ASP A 160 3.81 9.07 5.96
C ASP A 160 2.32 9.35 5.79
N ALA A 161 2.00 10.62 5.57
CA ALA A 161 0.63 11.08 5.40
C ALA A 161 -0.06 10.47 4.15
N LEU A 162 0.70 10.01 3.15
CA LEU A 162 0.13 9.30 2.00
C LEU A 162 -0.60 8.02 2.41
N ARG A 163 -0.24 7.41 3.53
CA ARG A 163 -0.93 6.22 4.05
C ARG A 163 -2.43 6.47 4.28
N MET A 164 -2.85 7.71 4.56
CA MET A 164 -4.26 8.07 4.63
C MET A 164 -4.98 7.85 3.30
N MET A 165 -4.39 8.29 2.20
CA MET A 165 -4.94 8.05 0.86
C MET A 165 -4.89 6.57 0.47
N ARG A 166 -3.81 5.88 0.85
CA ARG A 166 -3.66 4.44 0.64
C ARG A 166 -4.76 3.63 1.35
N ALA A 167 -5.19 4.03 2.57
CA ALA A 167 -6.31 3.39 3.28
C ALA A 167 -7.59 3.43 2.43
N ILE A 168 -7.92 4.60 1.88
CA ILE A 168 -9.11 4.78 1.04
C ILE A 168 -8.96 4.02 -0.28
N ARG A 169 -7.78 4.06 -0.90
CA ARG A 169 -7.50 3.29 -2.12
C ARG A 169 -7.66 1.78 -1.90
N PHE A 170 -7.08 1.23 -0.85
CA PHE A 170 -7.25 -0.21 -0.56
C PHE A 170 -8.70 -0.56 -0.25
N SER A 171 -9.40 0.31 0.49
CA SER A 171 -10.84 0.18 0.71
C SER A 171 -11.60 0.08 -0.63
N ALA A 172 -11.31 0.96 -1.58
CA ALA A 172 -11.91 0.95 -2.91
C ALA A 172 -11.53 -0.28 -3.76
N GLN A 173 -10.26 -0.66 -3.76
CA GLN A 173 -9.76 -1.79 -4.56
C GLN A 173 -10.24 -3.16 -4.05
N LEU A 174 -10.40 -3.30 -2.74
CA LEU A 174 -10.76 -4.56 -2.11
C LEU A 174 -12.24 -4.65 -1.74
N GLY A 175 -12.96 -3.53 -1.73
CA GLY A 175 -14.33 -3.45 -1.23
C GLY A 175 -14.40 -3.64 0.29
N PHE A 176 -13.36 -3.22 1.02
CA PHE A 176 -13.22 -3.38 2.46
C PHE A 176 -13.59 -2.09 3.20
N THR A 177 -14.04 -2.21 4.45
CA THR A 177 -14.34 -1.07 5.33
C THR A 177 -13.08 -0.64 6.07
N ILE A 178 -12.86 0.68 6.22
CA ILE A 178 -11.78 1.20 7.06
C ILE A 178 -12.19 1.05 8.54
N GLU A 179 -11.29 0.52 9.36
CA GLU A 179 -11.49 0.36 10.80
C GLU A 179 -11.69 1.73 11.48
N ALA A 180 -12.54 1.78 12.52
CA ALA A 180 -13.03 3.02 13.11
C ALA A 180 -11.92 3.95 13.63
N ASP A 181 -10.90 3.44 14.30
CA ASP A 181 -9.81 4.27 14.83
C ASP A 181 -8.85 4.71 13.72
N THR A 182 -8.63 3.86 12.71
CA THR A 182 -7.92 4.20 11.47
C THR A 182 -8.64 5.34 10.74
N PHE A 183 -9.97 5.27 10.61
CA PHE A 183 -10.79 6.31 9.97
C PHE A 183 -10.72 7.64 10.73
N LYS A 184 -10.91 7.62 12.05
CA LYS A 184 -10.80 8.82 12.91
C LYS A 184 -9.41 9.45 12.84
N ALA A 185 -8.36 8.64 12.71
CA ALA A 185 -7.00 9.15 12.55
C ALA A 185 -6.83 9.90 11.22
N ILE A 186 -7.47 9.42 10.13
CA ILE A 186 -7.50 10.16 8.86
C ILE A 186 -8.20 11.52 9.04
N GLU A 187 -9.39 11.53 9.65
CA GLU A 187 -10.12 12.79 9.91
C GLU A 187 -9.29 13.79 10.72
N LYS A 188 -8.57 13.30 11.74
CA LYS A 188 -7.75 14.13 12.63
C LYS A 188 -6.51 14.69 11.93
N LEU A 189 -5.88 13.93 11.03
CA LEU A 189 -4.58 14.24 10.44
C LEU A 189 -4.66 14.64 8.96
N ASN A 190 -5.86 14.82 8.39
CA ASN A 190 -6.06 15.08 6.96
C ASN A 190 -5.21 16.21 6.40
N ARG A 191 -4.92 17.27 7.20
CA ARG A 191 -4.06 18.39 6.80
C ARG A 191 -2.60 17.99 6.57
N ASN A 192 -2.14 16.89 7.14
CA ASN A 192 -0.78 16.42 6.91
C ASN A 192 -0.53 16.00 5.46
N ILE A 193 -1.59 15.81 4.68
CA ILE A 193 -1.48 15.49 3.25
C ILE A 193 -0.79 16.61 2.46
N ASP A 194 -0.81 17.85 2.94
CA ASP A 194 -0.12 18.99 2.33
C ASP A 194 1.41 18.81 2.28
N LYS A 195 1.96 17.89 3.08
CA LYS A 195 3.39 17.53 3.08
C LYS A 195 3.74 16.53 1.97
N VAL A 196 2.75 15.94 1.32
CA VAL A 196 2.95 14.91 0.29
C VAL A 196 2.95 15.57 -1.08
N SER A 197 3.88 15.16 -1.95
CA SER A 197 3.92 15.69 -3.32
C SER A 197 2.64 15.33 -4.09
N MET A 198 2.18 16.26 -4.91
CA MET A 198 0.93 16.10 -5.67
C MET A 198 0.99 14.91 -6.62
N GLU A 199 2.16 14.55 -7.15
CA GLU A 199 2.34 13.38 -8.01
C GLU A 199 1.97 12.08 -7.28
N ARG A 200 2.39 11.94 -6.01
CA ARG A 200 2.04 10.77 -5.18
C ARG A 200 0.54 10.73 -4.88
N VAL A 201 -0.03 11.89 -4.55
CA VAL A 201 -1.47 12.05 -4.32
C VAL A 201 -2.28 11.65 -5.55
N CYS A 202 -1.89 12.14 -6.74
CA CYS A 202 -2.54 11.80 -8.01
C CYS A 202 -2.48 10.30 -8.32
N VAL A 203 -1.38 9.63 -8.01
CA VAL A 203 -1.25 8.18 -8.21
C VAL A 203 -2.27 7.40 -7.36
N GLU A 204 -2.44 7.76 -6.08
CA GLU A 204 -3.41 7.10 -5.20
C GLU A 204 -4.85 7.39 -5.63
N LEU A 205 -5.17 8.65 -5.97
CA LEU A 205 -6.49 9.03 -6.48
C LEU A 205 -6.82 8.30 -7.78
N LYS A 206 -5.90 8.26 -8.73
CA LYS A 206 -6.05 7.52 -9.99
C LYS A 206 -6.35 6.04 -9.74
N LYS A 207 -5.58 5.38 -8.85
CA LYS A 207 -5.80 3.98 -8.49
C LYS A 207 -7.15 3.75 -7.79
N THR A 208 -7.64 4.73 -7.04
CA THR A 208 -8.96 4.68 -6.41
C THR A 208 -10.06 4.78 -7.46
N LEU A 209 -9.96 5.75 -8.36
CA LEU A 209 -10.96 5.94 -9.43
C LEU A 209 -10.98 4.77 -10.42
N LEU A 210 -9.84 4.13 -10.69
CA LEU A 210 -9.74 2.96 -11.58
C LEU A 210 -10.01 1.62 -10.87
N SER A 211 -10.45 1.64 -9.61
CA SER A 211 -10.82 0.44 -8.86
C SER A 211 -12.21 -0.08 -9.21
N ASP A 212 -12.57 -1.25 -8.64
CA ASP A 212 -13.91 -1.83 -8.76
C ASP A 212 -14.98 -1.04 -8.00
N ASN A 213 -14.57 -0.22 -7.01
CA ASN A 213 -15.46 0.62 -6.22
C ASN A 213 -15.02 2.10 -6.25
N PRO A 214 -15.08 2.77 -7.41
CA PRO A 214 -14.64 4.16 -7.55
C PRO A 214 -15.50 5.14 -6.74
N ASP A 215 -16.71 4.76 -6.37
CA ASP A 215 -17.63 5.50 -5.49
C ASP A 215 -17.05 5.69 -4.07
N TYR A 216 -16.06 4.90 -3.67
CA TYR A 216 -15.32 5.11 -2.42
C TYR A 216 -14.44 6.38 -2.43
N CYS A 217 -14.29 7.05 -3.57
CA CYS A 217 -13.68 8.38 -3.61
C CYS A 217 -14.40 9.40 -2.71
N SER A 218 -15.68 9.15 -2.37
CA SER A 218 -16.42 9.94 -1.36
C SER A 218 -15.75 9.92 0.01
N LEU A 219 -14.97 8.91 0.35
CA LEU A 219 -14.25 8.84 1.61
C LEU A 219 -13.16 9.93 1.71
N TYR A 220 -12.59 10.39 0.59
CA TYR A 220 -11.69 11.54 0.61
C TYR A 220 -12.39 12.83 1.03
N ALA A 221 -13.65 12.99 0.65
CA ALA A 221 -14.45 14.15 1.04
C ALA A 221 -14.92 14.01 2.51
N THR A 222 -15.46 12.85 2.91
CA THR A 222 -15.94 12.64 4.28
C THR A 222 -14.84 12.70 5.33
N THR A 223 -13.61 12.29 5.01
CA THR A 223 -12.45 12.41 5.90
C THR A 223 -11.79 13.80 5.86
N GLY A 224 -12.25 14.70 4.98
CA GLY A 224 -11.70 16.03 4.82
C GLY A 224 -10.41 16.11 4.01
N LEU A 225 -9.92 15.01 3.43
CA LEU A 225 -8.70 15.01 2.59
C LEU A 225 -8.89 15.87 1.34
N PHE A 226 -10.06 15.82 0.69
CA PHE A 226 -10.31 16.64 -0.49
C PHE A 226 -10.38 18.15 -0.21
N ASN A 227 -10.63 18.57 1.02
CA ASN A 227 -10.53 20.00 1.38
C ASN A 227 -9.13 20.57 1.16
N ASN A 228 -8.09 19.71 1.24
CA ASN A 228 -6.70 20.08 1.06
C ASN A 228 -6.19 19.79 -0.37
N ILE A 229 -6.74 18.76 -1.04
CA ILE A 229 -6.23 18.27 -2.34
C ILE A 229 -7.05 18.80 -3.51
N LEU A 230 -8.37 18.75 -3.40
CA LEU A 230 -9.34 19.08 -4.45
C LEU A 230 -10.59 19.73 -3.84
N PRO A 231 -10.47 20.93 -3.26
CA PRO A 231 -11.57 21.57 -2.53
C PRO A 231 -12.83 21.78 -3.38
N VAL A 232 -12.66 22.01 -4.68
CA VAL A 232 -13.77 22.22 -5.62
C VAL A 232 -14.76 21.04 -5.68
N ILE A 233 -14.31 19.81 -5.41
CA ILE A 233 -15.19 18.64 -5.44
C ILE A 233 -15.57 18.12 -4.04
N ALA A 234 -14.93 18.60 -2.98
CA ALA A 234 -15.18 18.14 -1.63
C ALA A 234 -16.68 18.29 -1.25
N ASP A 235 -17.25 19.47 -1.42
CA ASP A 235 -18.66 19.77 -1.12
C ASP A 235 -19.61 19.00 -2.04
N ASN A 236 -19.24 18.80 -3.29
CA ASN A 236 -20.06 18.09 -4.28
C ASN A 236 -20.22 16.60 -3.93
N LEU A 237 -19.17 15.96 -3.39
CA LEU A 237 -19.20 14.55 -3.02
C LEU A 237 -19.81 14.26 -1.64
N THR A 238 -20.11 15.29 -0.85
CA THR A 238 -20.83 15.18 0.43
C THR A 238 -22.23 15.83 0.38
N GLY A 239 -22.49 16.67 -0.64
CA GLY A 239 -23.69 17.44 -0.79
C GLY A 239 -24.86 16.71 -1.46
N ARG A 240 -25.87 17.52 -1.85
CA ARG A 240 -27.15 17.05 -2.45
C ARG A 240 -26.99 16.14 -3.66
N TYR A 241 -25.95 16.35 -4.47
CA TYR A 241 -25.71 15.59 -5.71
C TYR A 241 -24.75 14.42 -5.53
N ALA A 242 -24.14 14.26 -4.36
CA ALA A 242 -23.10 13.25 -4.08
C ALA A 242 -23.51 11.84 -4.54
N LYS A 243 -24.70 11.39 -4.11
CA LYS A 243 -25.19 10.04 -4.49
C LYS A 243 -25.27 9.85 -6.00
N LYS A 244 -25.73 10.86 -6.75
CA LYS A 244 -25.83 10.77 -8.21
C LYS A 244 -24.47 10.74 -8.87
N LEU A 245 -23.53 11.59 -8.43
CA LEU A 245 -22.17 11.63 -8.97
C LEU A 245 -21.44 10.32 -8.73
N LEU A 246 -21.52 9.78 -7.51
CA LEU A 246 -20.89 8.51 -7.13
C LEU A 246 -21.46 7.33 -7.92
N LEU A 247 -22.77 7.27 -8.11
CA LEU A 247 -23.39 6.25 -8.97
C LEU A 247 -22.96 6.41 -10.43
N THR A 248 -22.88 7.64 -10.95
CA THR A 248 -22.38 7.89 -12.30
C THR A 248 -20.94 7.40 -12.42
N CYS A 249 -20.07 7.76 -11.47
CA CYS A 249 -18.68 7.31 -11.46
C CYS A 249 -18.57 5.77 -11.41
N LYS A 250 -19.41 5.12 -10.61
CA LYS A 250 -19.41 3.66 -10.44
C LYS A 250 -19.79 2.91 -11.73
N TYR A 251 -20.78 3.43 -12.46
CA TYR A 251 -21.32 2.78 -13.67
C TYR A 251 -20.70 3.33 -14.97
N THR A 252 -19.76 4.27 -14.88
CA THR A 252 -18.96 4.71 -16.01
C THR A 252 -17.86 3.70 -16.30
N ASP A 253 -17.51 3.55 -17.57
CA ASP A 253 -16.41 2.66 -18.00
C ASP A 253 -15.13 2.93 -17.23
N ASN A 254 -14.31 1.90 -17.05
CA ASN A 254 -13.08 1.96 -16.25
C ASN A 254 -11.97 2.75 -16.99
N GLU A 255 -12.29 3.99 -17.34
CA GLU A 255 -11.39 4.95 -17.97
C GLU A 255 -11.26 6.20 -17.11
N LEU A 256 -10.02 6.59 -16.81
CA LEU A 256 -9.75 7.72 -15.92
C LEU A 256 -10.42 9.02 -16.34
N PRO A 257 -10.37 9.44 -17.65
CA PRO A 257 -11.03 10.69 -18.07
C PRO A 257 -12.54 10.68 -17.82
N LEU A 258 -13.19 9.55 -18.06
CA LEU A 258 -14.64 9.42 -17.87
C LEU A 258 -15.02 9.46 -16.40
N ARG A 259 -14.27 8.78 -15.52
CA ARG A 259 -14.51 8.78 -14.08
C ARG A 259 -14.20 10.13 -13.43
N LEU A 260 -13.17 10.83 -13.90
CA LEU A 260 -12.89 12.22 -13.49
C LEU A 260 -14.03 13.15 -13.93
N ALA A 261 -14.47 13.05 -15.18
CA ALA A 261 -15.60 13.84 -15.66
C ALA A 261 -16.88 13.60 -14.83
N ALA A 262 -17.12 12.36 -14.40
CA ALA A 262 -18.28 12.01 -13.57
C ALA A 262 -18.25 12.74 -12.22
N ILE A 263 -17.12 12.80 -11.52
CA ILE A 263 -17.01 13.47 -10.21
C ILE A 263 -16.91 14.99 -10.32
N LEU A 264 -16.45 15.53 -11.47
CA LEU A 264 -16.35 16.95 -11.74
C LEU A 264 -17.61 17.54 -12.39
N PHE A 265 -18.59 16.72 -12.75
CA PHE A 265 -19.73 17.08 -13.59
C PHE A 265 -20.54 18.30 -13.08
N VAL A 266 -20.59 18.53 -11.77
CA VAL A 266 -21.31 19.65 -11.17
C VAL A 266 -20.42 20.86 -10.86
N CYS A 267 -19.12 20.77 -11.12
CA CYS A 267 -18.20 21.89 -10.95
C CYS A 267 -18.37 22.89 -12.11
N PRO A 268 -18.24 24.20 -11.85
CA PRO A 268 -18.09 25.18 -12.91
C PRO A 268 -16.91 24.81 -13.84
N PRO A 269 -17.02 24.98 -15.17
CA PRO A 269 -15.98 24.54 -16.11
C PRO A 269 -14.59 25.11 -15.82
N ASP A 270 -14.51 26.37 -15.38
CA ASP A 270 -13.23 27.02 -15.06
C ASP A 270 -12.61 26.44 -13.79
N GLU A 271 -13.41 26.10 -12.78
CA GLU A 271 -12.94 25.44 -11.55
C GLU A 271 -12.51 24.00 -11.83
N ALA A 272 -13.29 23.25 -12.62
CA ALA A 272 -12.94 21.91 -13.04
C ALA A 272 -11.60 21.89 -13.81
N ARG A 273 -11.39 22.88 -14.70
CA ARG A 273 -10.14 23.02 -15.45
C ARG A 273 -8.93 23.35 -14.56
N THR A 274 -9.14 24.10 -13.50
CA THR A 274 -8.08 24.45 -12.56
C THR A 274 -7.72 23.25 -11.64
N ALA A 275 -8.66 22.33 -11.42
CA ALA A 275 -8.49 21.14 -10.59
C ALA A 275 -7.77 19.99 -11.30
N LEU A 276 -7.67 20.01 -12.62
CA LEU A 276 -6.98 19.03 -13.47
C LEU A 276 -5.57 19.47 -13.86
#